data_93601d183a0df360b842b97ed7e3b5b4
#
_entry.id   93601d183a0df360b842b97ed7e3b5b4
#
_cell.length_a   1.000
_cell.length_b   1.000
_cell.length_c   1.000
_cell.angle_alpha   90.00
_cell.angle_beta   90.00
_cell.angle_gamma   90.00
#
_symmetry.space_group_name_H-M   'P 1'
#
loop_
_entity.id
_entity.type
_entity.pdbx_description
1 polymer ?
#
loop_
_entity_poly.entity_id
_entity_poly.type
_entity_poly.pdbx_seq_one_letter_code
_entity_poly.pdbx_strand_id
1 'polypeptide(L)'
;MSEFRKQKKKTPYPNINQLKIIAAAKTEALKTNGVIEKNVLSAAVVAEEAQLAVEAGIDLQSLRKQNVIKFDTDKYRLQEAVTEALRLPADMSTKLGSLHDTSILPLADTSSGCGYRGYGTEWIKRWKSKWEHSHQWYEALYLALLEDIVLPYVNDPRGICFQRDPTFRCHIAGDPQPSGRVHCDADYGHSSAEVNFWIPLSSEVGGTNSLYCESSPGSGDYTSFDIKYGEIVCFWGNQCNHYTVPNTTDVTRVSVDLRVLPRSLYDLTASPSSHFAIGGFFGHMYRDEDGNVVVK
;
A
#
# COMPACT_ATOMS: atom_id res chain seq x y z
N MET A 1 -44.79 -11.35 21.19
CA MET A 1 -44.27 -10.00 20.85
C MET A 1 -43.01 -10.22 20.00
N SER A 2 -43.15 -10.17 18.67
CA SER A 2 -42.06 -10.38 17.73
C SER A 2 -41.53 -9.00 17.33
N GLU A 3 -40.35 -8.66 17.81
CA GLU A 3 -39.63 -7.45 17.35
C GLU A 3 -39.13 -7.67 15.94
N PHE A 4 -39.76 -7.00 15.00
CA PHE A 4 -39.26 -6.83 13.64
C PHE A 4 -37.94 -6.06 13.67
N ARG A 5 -36.79 -6.76 13.59
CA ARG A 5 -35.52 -6.14 13.21
C ARG A 5 -35.63 -5.58 11.80
N LYS A 6 -35.82 -4.28 11.68
CA LYS A 6 -35.71 -3.56 10.39
C LYS A 6 -34.31 -3.81 9.81
N GLN A 7 -34.20 -4.69 8.83
CA GLN A 7 -33.01 -4.79 8.01
C GLN A 7 -32.80 -3.44 7.33
N LYS A 8 -31.73 -2.72 7.72
CA LYS A 8 -31.26 -1.55 6.98
C LYS A 8 -30.87 -2.04 5.58
N LYS A 9 -31.65 -1.62 4.55
CA LYS A 9 -31.29 -1.84 3.14
C LYS A 9 -29.90 -1.26 2.94
N LYS A 10 -28.91 -2.11 2.67
CA LYS A 10 -27.57 -1.65 2.30
C LYS A 10 -27.70 -0.92 0.96
N THR A 11 -27.36 0.35 0.92
CA THR A 11 -27.23 1.09 -0.34
C THR A 11 -26.24 0.38 -1.24
N PRO A 12 -26.55 0.14 -2.53
CA PRO A 12 -25.61 -0.49 -3.45
C PRO A 12 -24.33 0.35 -3.53
N TYR A 13 -23.20 -0.32 -3.68
CA TYR A 13 -21.91 0.37 -3.77
C TYR A 13 -21.86 1.17 -5.08
N PRO A 14 -21.29 2.40 -5.09
CA PRO A 14 -21.21 3.20 -6.30
C PRO A 14 -20.36 2.50 -7.38
N ASN A 15 -20.75 2.63 -8.63
CA ASN A 15 -19.95 2.14 -9.76
C ASN A 15 -18.70 3.02 -9.99
N ILE A 16 -17.79 2.59 -10.87
CA ILE A 16 -16.52 3.27 -11.11
C ILE A 16 -16.67 4.76 -11.48
N ASN A 17 -17.69 5.12 -12.26
CA ASN A 17 -17.94 6.52 -12.64
C ASN A 17 -18.45 7.33 -11.44
N GLN A 18 -19.32 6.73 -10.62
CA GLN A 18 -19.78 7.34 -9.37
C GLN A 18 -18.62 7.51 -8.37
N LEU A 19 -17.71 6.55 -8.28
CA LEU A 19 -16.52 6.66 -7.43
C LEU A 19 -15.58 7.76 -7.93
N LYS A 20 -15.37 7.90 -9.23
CA LYS A 20 -14.61 9.02 -9.81
C LYS A 20 -15.28 10.36 -9.49
N ILE A 21 -16.61 10.46 -9.61
CA ILE A 21 -17.38 11.65 -9.25
C ILE A 21 -17.26 11.94 -7.74
N ILE A 22 -17.35 10.92 -6.89
CA ILE A 22 -17.19 11.05 -5.44
C ILE A 22 -15.77 11.52 -5.10
N ALA A 23 -14.76 10.95 -5.75
CA ALA A 23 -13.37 11.35 -5.55
C ALA A 23 -13.14 12.80 -6.01
N ALA A 24 -13.62 13.18 -7.20
CA ALA A 24 -13.55 14.54 -7.69
C ALA A 24 -14.33 15.52 -6.79
N ALA A 25 -15.54 15.15 -6.32
CA ALA A 25 -16.33 15.94 -5.40
C ALA A 25 -15.65 16.06 -4.01
N LYS A 26 -14.99 15.02 -3.52
CA LYS A 26 -14.16 15.08 -2.31
C LYS A 26 -13.03 16.08 -2.49
N THR A 27 -12.30 15.99 -3.58
CA THR A 27 -11.21 16.91 -3.93
C THR A 27 -11.73 18.36 -4.03
N GLU A 28 -12.88 18.61 -4.66
CA GLU A 28 -13.45 19.93 -4.78
C GLU A 28 -14.02 20.47 -3.46
N ALA A 29 -14.72 19.61 -2.69
CA ALA A 29 -15.21 19.97 -1.35
C ALA A 29 -14.06 20.27 -0.39
N LEU A 30 -13.00 19.55 -0.54
CA LEU A 30 -11.75 19.81 0.14
C LEU A 30 -11.23 21.20 -0.26
N LYS A 31 -11.22 21.63 -1.49
CA LYS A 31 -10.80 22.96 -1.94
C LYS A 31 -11.71 24.10 -1.46
N THR A 32 -13.02 23.84 -1.29
CA THR A 32 -14.02 24.91 -1.03
C THR A 32 -14.33 25.14 0.45
N ASN A 33 -14.16 24.14 1.32
CA ASN A 33 -14.67 24.19 2.70
C ASN A 33 -13.61 24.47 3.80
N GLY A 34 -12.39 24.86 3.43
CA GLY A 34 -11.32 25.12 4.42
C GLY A 34 -10.89 23.90 5.23
N VAL A 35 -11.53 22.74 5.03
CA VAL A 35 -11.18 21.46 5.66
C VAL A 35 -9.89 20.90 5.04
N ILE A 36 -9.53 21.36 3.86
CA ILE A 36 -8.29 21.04 3.14
C ILE A 36 -7.05 21.54 3.87
N GLU A 37 -7.16 22.61 4.65
CA GLU A 37 -5.99 23.15 5.34
C GLU A 37 -5.33 22.14 6.31
N LYS A 38 -5.99 21.06 6.66
CA LYS A 38 -5.39 20.03 7.52
C LYS A 38 -4.53 18.99 6.79
N ASN A 39 -4.77 18.73 5.50
CA ASN A 39 -4.14 17.62 4.78
C ASN A 39 -3.35 18.05 3.53
N VAL A 40 -3.65 19.25 2.98
CA VAL A 40 -2.80 19.83 1.94
C VAL A 40 -1.67 20.60 2.63
N LEU A 41 -0.45 20.20 2.31
CA LEU A 41 0.75 20.89 2.79
C LEU A 41 0.68 22.37 2.43
N SER A 42 0.93 23.24 3.39
CA SER A 42 1.11 24.66 3.09
C SER A 42 2.32 24.82 2.14
N ALA A 43 2.28 25.82 1.27
CA ALA A 43 3.40 26.09 0.37
C ALA A 43 4.72 26.29 1.13
N ALA A 44 4.66 26.79 2.36
CA ALA A 44 5.81 26.94 3.24
C ALA A 44 6.43 25.60 3.64
N VAL A 45 5.62 24.61 4.04
CA VAL A 45 6.10 23.25 4.39
C VAL A 45 6.68 22.56 3.17
N VAL A 46 6.02 22.66 1.99
CA VAL A 46 6.54 22.10 0.75
C VAL A 46 7.91 22.71 0.38
N ALA A 47 8.07 24.02 0.56
CA ALA A 47 9.33 24.71 0.30
C ALA A 47 10.43 24.31 1.29
N GLU A 48 10.10 24.17 2.57
CA GLU A 48 11.04 23.74 3.61
C GLU A 48 11.51 22.31 3.36
N GLU A 49 10.59 21.38 3.10
CA GLU A 49 10.93 19.99 2.74
C GLU A 49 11.80 19.93 1.49
N ALA A 50 11.48 20.73 0.46
CA ALA A 50 12.27 20.80 -0.77
C ALA A 50 13.69 21.32 -0.51
N GLN A 51 13.84 22.36 0.33
CA GLN A 51 15.14 22.89 0.69
C GLN A 51 15.99 21.86 1.42
N LEU A 52 15.42 21.17 2.40
CA LEU A 52 16.10 20.14 3.17
C LEU A 52 16.49 18.94 2.32
N ALA A 53 15.62 18.54 1.38
CA ALA A 53 15.94 17.50 0.43
C ALA A 53 17.13 17.87 -0.46
N VAL A 54 17.18 19.11 -0.95
CA VAL A 54 18.33 19.62 -1.73
C VAL A 54 19.61 19.61 -0.89
N GLU A 55 19.58 20.07 0.36
CA GLU A 55 20.72 20.05 1.28
C GLU A 55 21.22 18.63 1.57
N ALA A 56 20.29 17.66 1.63
CA ALA A 56 20.60 16.25 1.80
C ALA A 56 21.03 15.54 0.49
N GLY A 57 20.93 16.20 -0.67
CA GLY A 57 21.22 15.61 -1.97
C GLY A 57 20.11 14.67 -2.48
N ILE A 58 18.89 14.82 -1.98
CA ILE A 58 17.73 13.97 -2.33
C ILE A 58 16.90 14.64 -3.42
N ASP A 59 16.59 13.91 -4.49
CA ASP A 59 15.61 14.35 -5.49
C ASP A 59 14.17 14.02 -5.06
N LEU A 60 13.66 14.80 -4.11
CA LEU A 60 12.32 14.62 -3.57
C LEU A 60 11.22 14.79 -4.63
N GLN A 61 11.46 15.61 -5.67
CA GLN A 61 10.50 15.78 -6.75
C GLN A 61 10.33 14.49 -7.58
N SER A 62 11.43 13.81 -7.88
CA SER A 62 11.38 12.52 -8.58
C SER A 62 10.77 11.42 -7.72
N LEU A 63 11.07 11.39 -6.41
CA LEU A 63 10.46 10.43 -5.48
C LEU A 63 8.93 10.60 -5.37
N ARG A 64 8.43 11.82 -5.50
CA ARG A 64 6.99 12.13 -5.43
C ARG A 64 6.23 11.85 -6.73
N LYS A 65 6.93 11.62 -7.84
CA LYS A 65 6.30 11.22 -9.11
C LYS A 65 6.00 9.73 -9.11
N GLN A 66 4.88 9.38 -9.76
CA GLN A 66 4.60 7.98 -10.04
C GLN A 66 5.67 7.42 -10.99
N ASN A 67 6.30 6.33 -10.57
CA ASN A 67 7.34 5.64 -11.34
C ASN A 67 7.25 4.13 -11.15
N VAL A 68 7.69 3.36 -12.15
CA VAL A 68 7.76 1.90 -12.09
C VAL A 68 9.23 1.47 -12.02
N ILE A 69 9.52 0.68 -11.00
CA ILE A 69 10.84 0.10 -10.74
C ILE A 69 10.74 -1.40 -10.99
N LYS A 70 11.74 -2.01 -11.59
CA LYS A 70 11.79 -3.46 -11.82
C LYS A 70 12.68 -4.14 -10.80
N PHE A 71 12.34 -5.37 -10.44
CA PHE A 71 13.17 -6.22 -9.61
C PHE A 71 13.29 -7.64 -10.19
N ASP A 72 14.36 -8.31 -9.84
CA ASP A 72 14.64 -9.69 -10.24
C ASP A 72 13.78 -10.66 -9.41
N THR A 73 12.82 -11.31 -10.05
CA THR A 73 11.88 -12.23 -9.41
C THR A 73 12.52 -13.55 -8.98
N ASP A 74 13.64 -13.94 -9.57
CA ASP A 74 14.39 -15.14 -9.19
C ASP A 74 15.24 -14.88 -7.93
N LYS A 75 15.74 -13.65 -7.79
CA LYS A 75 16.45 -13.21 -6.58
C LYS A 75 15.46 -12.93 -5.43
N TYR A 76 14.40 -12.18 -5.70
CA TYR A 76 13.40 -11.80 -4.69
C TYR A 76 12.11 -12.59 -4.89
N ARG A 77 12.12 -13.85 -4.47
CA ARG A 77 11.00 -14.80 -4.60
C ARG A 77 9.86 -14.48 -3.63
N LEU A 78 9.28 -13.27 -3.78
CA LEU A 78 8.24 -12.77 -2.87
C LEU A 78 6.94 -13.57 -2.96
N GLN A 79 6.62 -14.13 -4.14
CA GLN A 79 5.44 -14.98 -4.30
C GLN A 79 5.54 -16.24 -3.45
N GLU A 80 6.71 -16.90 -3.44
CA GLU A 80 6.95 -18.09 -2.62
C GLU A 80 6.91 -17.75 -1.13
N ALA A 81 7.58 -16.66 -0.73
CA ALA A 81 7.59 -16.22 0.66
C ALA A 81 6.19 -15.89 1.18
N VAL A 82 5.37 -15.21 0.36
CA VAL A 82 3.99 -14.90 0.71
C VAL A 82 3.12 -16.16 0.72
N THR A 83 3.34 -17.08 -0.20
CA THR A 83 2.63 -18.38 -0.23
C THR A 83 2.87 -19.16 1.06
N GLU A 84 4.11 -19.21 1.51
CA GLU A 84 4.47 -19.83 2.79
C GLU A 84 3.84 -19.09 3.98
N ALA A 85 3.92 -17.74 4.00
CA ALA A 85 3.30 -16.91 5.04
C ALA A 85 1.78 -17.10 5.12
N LEU A 86 1.12 -17.36 4.00
CA LEU A 86 -0.30 -17.68 3.92
C LEU A 86 -0.61 -19.17 4.20
N ARG A 87 0.41 -20.00 4.42
CA ARG A 87 0.27 -21.44 4.64
C ARG A 87 -0.44 -22.15 3.48
N LEU A 88 -0.03 -21.82 2.27
CA LEU A 88 -0.52 -22.42 1.04
C LEU A 88 0.45 -23.50 0.53
N PRO A 89 0.00 -24.48 -0.27
CA PRO A 89 0.88 -25.36 -1.00
C PRO A 89 1.85 -24.59 -1.91
N ALA A 90 3.08 -25.09 -2.05
CA ALA A 90 4.15 -24.38 -2.78
C ALA A 90 3.79 -24.11 -4.25
N ASP A 91 3.01 -24.98 -4.91
CA ASP A 91 2.54 -24.79 -6.28
C ASP A 91 1.54 -23.65 -6.45
N MET A 92 1.09 -23.05 -5.36
CA MET A 92 0.23 -21.86 -5.35
C MET A 92 1.03 -20.55 -5.54
N SER A 93 2.34 -20.55 -5.48
CA SER A 93 3.14 -19.32 -5.59
C SER A 93 2.87 -18.54 -6.89
N THR A 94 2.73 -19.26 -8.00
CA THR A 94 2.40 -18.65 -9.31
C THR A 94 0.88 -18.47 -9.54
N LYS A 95 0.03 -18.90 -8.59
CA LYS A 95 -1.43 -18.91 -8.69
C LYS A 95 -2.11 -18.02 -7.63
N LEU A 96 -1.41 -17.06 -7.06
CA LEU A 96 -2.00 -16.14 -6.07
C LEU A 96 -3.24 -15.39 -6.61
N GLY A 97 -3.34 -15.25 -7.93
CA GLY A 97 -4.53 -14.71 -8.60
C GLY A 97 -5.79 -15.56 -8.45
N SER A 98 -5.68 -16.82 -8.01
CA SER A 98 -6.79 -17.76 -7.82
C SER A 98 -7.22 -17.92 -6.37
N LEU A 99 -6.82 -17.05 -5.44
CA LEU A 99 -7.18 -17.13 -4.01
C LEU A 99 -8.69 -16.97 -3.72
N HIS A 100 -9.50 -16.68 -4.72
CA HIS A 100 -10.96 -16.69 -4.66
C HIS A 100 -11.54 -18.11 -4.84
N ASP A 101 -10.74 -19.07 -5.27
CA ASP A 101 -11.20 -20.45 -5.44
C ASP A 101 -11.50 -21.09 -4.07
N THR A 102 -12.76 -21.48 -3.87
CA THR A 102 -13.24 -22.08 -2.62
C THR A 102 -12.60 -23.41 -2.29
N SER A 103 -12.00 -24.10 -3.27
CA SER A 103 -11.26 -25.34 -3.06
C SER A 103 -9.95 -25.14 -2.28
N ILE A 104 -9.41 -23.93 -2.29
CA ILE A 104 -8.15 -23.55 -1.61
C ILE A 104 -8.38 -23.22 -0.14
N LEU A 105 -9.52 -22.62 0.18
CA LEU A 105 -9.98 -22.46 1.56
C LEU A 105 -11.03 -23.53 1.85
N PRO A 106 -10.82 -24.43 2.81
CA PRO A 106 -11.91 -25.16 3.39
C PRO A 106 -12.91 -24.12 3.87
N LEU A 107 -14.17 -24.25 3.43
CA LEU A 107 -15.29 -23.36 3.71
C LEU A 107 -15.27 -22.91 5.18
N ALA A 108 -14.58 -21.83 5.46
CA ALA A 108 -14.62 -21.20 6.76
C ALA A 108 -15.99 -20.57 6.86
N ASP A 109 -16.83 -21.23 7.64
CA ASP A 109 -18.10 -20.76 8.16
C ASP A 109 -18.82 -19.67 7.33
N THR A 110 -19.47 -20.11 6.26
CA THR A 110 -20.35 -19.25 5.45
C THR A 110 -21.60 -18.81 6.24
N SER A 111 -21.76 -19.28 7.48
CA SER A 111 -22.89 -18.94 8.36
C SER A 111 -22.93 -17.46 8.74
N SER A 112 -21.84 -16.71 8.60
CA SER A 112 -21.79 -15.27 8.92
C SER A 112 -22.45 -14.38 7.87
N GLY A 113 -22.97 -14.91 6.77
CA GLY A 113 -23.64 -14.11 5.72
C GLY A 113 -22.73 -13.06 5.05
N CYS A 114 -21.43 -13.23 5.13
CA CYS A 114 -20.43 -12.23 4.80
C CYS A 114 -19.76 -12.52 3.46
N GLY A 115 -20.49 -12.97 2.45
CA GLY A 115 -20.07 -13.07 1.06
C GLY A 115 -18.55 -13.10 0.82
N TYR A 116 -18.10 -12.68 -0.33
CA TYR A 116 -16.68 -12.62 -0.73
C TYR A 116 -15.75 -11.87 0.25
N ARG A 117 -16.27 -10.94 1.08
CA ARG A 117 -15.47 -10.27 2.13
C ARG A 117 -14.82 -11.24 3.12
N GLY A 118 -15.39 -12.41 3.33
CA GLY A 118 -14.83 -13.42 4.22
C GLY A 118 -13.45 -13.91 3.79
N TYR A 119 -13.26 -14.16 2.51
CA TYR A 119 -12.00 -14.70 1.97
C TYR A 119 -10.85 -13.70 2.08
N GLY A 120 -11.06 -12.45 1.66
CA GLY A 120 -10.03 -11.41 1.80
C GLY A 120 -9.62 -11.22 3.24
N THR A 121 -10.57 -11.25 4.17
CA THR A 121 -10.31 -11.14 5.62
C THR A 121 -9.52 -12.33 6.14
N GLU A 122 -9.81 -13.55 5.69
CA GLU A 122 -9.07 -14.75 6.10
C GLU A 122 -7.61 -14.69 5.65
N TRP A 123 -7.34 -14.29 4.42
CA TRP A 123 -5.98 -14.12 3.93
C TRP A 123 -5.20 -13.05 4.71
N ILE A 124 -5.84 -11.94 5.07
CA ILE A 124 -5.24 -10.90 5.93
C ILE A 124 -4.94 -11.46 7.33
N LYS A 125 -5.81 -12.29 7.91
CA LYS A 125 -5.53 -12.93 9.20
C LYS A 125 -4.34 -13.88 9.13
N ARG A 126 -4.26 -14.71 8.08
CA ARG A 126 -3.12 -15.60 7.86
C ARG A 126 -1.83 -14.82 7.69
N TRP A 127 -1.85 -13.76 6.91
CA TRP A 127 -0.71 -12.87 6.78
C TRP A 127 -0.26 -12.30 8.12
N LYS A 128 -1.18 -11.80 8.94
CA LYS A 128 -0.85 -11.26 10.27
C LYS A 128 -0.26 -12.31 11.20
N SER A 129 -0.60 -13.58 11.04
CA SER A 129 -0.05 -14.68 11.82
C SER A 129 1.29 -15.23 11.31
N LYS A 130 1.87 -14.66 10.25
CA LYS A 130 3.15 -15.10 9.67
C LYS A 130 4.30 -15.09 10.67
N TRP A 131 4.26 -14.15 11.62
CA TRP A 131 5.26 -14.01 12.69
C TRP A 131 5.38 -15.25 13.57
N GLU A 132 4.35 -16.08 13.62
CA GLU A 132 4.32 -17.31 14.40
C GLU A 132 4.97 -18.50 13.66
N HIS A 133 5.12 -18.42 12.30
CA HIS A 133 5.43 -19.59 11.48
C HIS A 133 6.59 -19.43 10.51
N SER A 134 6.66 -18.31 9.76
CA SER A 134 7.56 -18.22 8.59
C SER A 134 8.14 -16.81 8.36
N HIS A 135 8.08 -15.95 9.37
CA HIS A 135 8.45 -14.55 9.19
C HIS A 135 9.91 -14.33 8.79
N GLN A 136 10.84 -15.16 9.27
CA GLN A 136 12.29 -14.93 9.05
C GLN A 136 12.67 -14.91 7.57
N TRP A 137 12.13 -15.84 6.78
CA TRP A 137 12.43 -15.86 5.34
C TRP A 137 11.81 -14.68 4.61
N TYR A 138 10.54 -14.37 4.89
CA TYR A 138 9.89 -13.20 4.33
C TYR A 138 10.62 -11.92 4.73
N GLU A 139 10.98 -11.78 6.00
CA GLU A 139 11.70 -10.61 6.51
C GLU A 139 13.06 -10.46 5.83
N ALA A 140 13.83 -11.53 5.68
CA ALA A 140 15.11 -11.50 5.00
C ALA A 140 15.00 -11.05 3.54
N LEU A 141 14.02 -11.57 2.78
CA LEU A 141 13.76 -11.13 1.40
C LEU A 141 13.31 -9.68 1.32
N TYR A 142 12.46 -9.26 2.26
CA TYR A 142 11.97 -7.90 2.34
C TYR A 142 13.11 -6.90 2.61
N LEU A 143 13.96 -7.19 3.58
CA LEU A 143 15.12 -6.35 3.89
C LEU A 143 16.12 -6.32 2.73
N ALA A 144 16.38 -7.45 2.06
CA ALA A 144 17.22 -7.48 0.88
C ALA A 144 16.65 -6.64 -0.29
N LEU A 145 15.32 -6.67 -0.51
CA LEU A 145 14.67 -5.81 -1.51
C LEU A 145 14.83 -4.32 -1.16
N LEU A 146 14.67 -3.98 0.11
CA LEU A 146 14.88 -2.61 0.59
C LEU A 146 16.32 -2.15 0.38
N GLU A 147 17.29 -2.99 0.75
CA GLU A 147 18.72 -2.71 0.63
C GLU A 147 19.16 -2.47 -0.81
N ASP A 148 18.75 -3.38 -1.70
CA ASP A 148 19.27 -3.40 -3.07
C ASP A 148 18.51 -2.47 -4.02
N ILE A 149 17.24 -2.17 -3.73
CA ILE A 149 16.36 -1.44 -4.64
C ILE A 149 15.89 -0.12 -4.04
N VAL A 150 15.29 -0.17 -2.85
CA VAL A 150 14.62 1.02 -2.30
C VAL A 150 15.62 2.01 -1.72
N LEU A 151 16.62 1.52 -0.98
CA LEU A 151 17.67 2.38 -0.38
C LEU A 151 18.43 3.18 -1.45
N PRO A 152 18.95 2.57 -2.54
CA PRO A 152 19.62 3.34 -3.60
C PRO A 152 18.64 4.20 -4.44
N TYR A 153 17.37 3.79 -4.56
CA TYR A 153 16.37 4.60 -5.25
C TYR A 153 16.05 5.90 -4.51
N VAL A 154 15.90 5.84 -3.19
CA VAL A 154 15.68 7.04 -2.35
C VAL A 154 16.95 7.89 -2.27
N ASN A 155 18.12 7.26 -2.23
CA ASN A 155 19.44 7.89 -2.28
C ASN A 155 19.67 8.97 -1.21
N ASP A 156 19.19 8.75 0.01
CA ASP A 156 19.49 9.61 1.16
C ASP A 156 20.77 9.12 1.85
N PRO A 157 21.82 9.97 2.02
CA PRO A 157 23.05 9.58 2.70
C PRO A 157 22.85 9.07 4.14
N ARG A 158 21.79 9.50 4.82
CA ARG A 158 21.42 9.03 6.16
C ARG A 158 20.58 7.77 6.15
N GLY A 159 20.26 7.22 4.95
CA GLY A 159 19.46 6.04 4.77
C GLY A 159 17.96 6.31 4.71
N ILE A 160 17.17 5.29 4.97
CA ILE A 160 15.71 5.31 4.89
C ILE A 160 15.06 4.90 6.20
N CYS A 161 13.94 5.53 6.53
CA CYS A 161 12.97 4.96 7.47
C CYS A 161 11.96 4.17 6.64
N PHE A 162 11.75 2.91 6.96
CA PHE A 162 10.86 2.00 6.21
C PHE A 162 9.82 1.36 7.11
N GLN A 163 8.62 1.15 6.61
CA GLN A 163 7.57 0.43 7.32
C GLN A 163 8.03 -1.01 7.60
N ARG A 164 8.11 -1.42 8.87
CA ARG A 164 8.65 -2.73 9.27
C ARG A 164 7.77 -3.90 8.82
N ASP A 165 6.47 -3.74 8.87
CA ASP A 165 5.51 -4.75 8.43
C ASP A 165 4.68 -4.18 7.26
N PRO A 166 5.00 -4.55 6.00
CA PRO A 166 4.24 -4.08 4.85
C PRO A 166 2.76 -4.43 4.95
N THR A 167 1.92 -3.56 4.42
CA THR A 167 0.48 -3.78 4.42
C THR A 167 0.10 -4.78 3.34
N PHE A 168 -0.38 -5.94 3.75
CA PHE A 168 -0.90 -6.96 2.84
C PHE A 168 -2.33 -6.63 2.40
N ARG A 169 -2.58 -6.77 1.11
CA ARG A 169 -3.89 -6.55 0.50
C ARG A 169 -4.30 -7.78 -0.32
N CYS A 170 -5.54 -8.20 -0.14
CA CYS A 170 -6.17 -9.23 -0.95
C CYS A 170 -7.52 -8.72 -1.45
N HIS A 171 -7.62 -8.46 -2.76
CA HIS A 171 -8.82 -7.98 -3.41
C HIS A 171 -9.40 -9.11 -4.28
N ILE A 172 -10.38 -9.78 -3.74
CA ILE A 172 -10.96 -11.01 -4.28
C ILE A 172 -11.61 -10.75 -5.64
N ALA A 173 -11.42 -11.67 -6.58
CA ALA A 173 -12.10 -11.68 -7.87
C ALA A 173 -13.62 -11.69 -7.69
N GLY A 174 -14.32 -10.86 -8.44
CA GLY A 174 -15.78 -10.76 -8.39
C GLY A 174 -16.31 -10.11 -7.10
N ASP A 175 -15.46 -9.58 -6.20
CA ASP A 175 -15.94 -8.91 -4.98
C ASP A 175 -16.68 -7.61 -5.34
N PRO A 176 -17.97 -7.48 -4.98
CA PRO A 176 -18.74 -6.29 -5.23
C PRO A 176 -18.35 -5.10 -4.33
N GLN A 177 -17.41 -5.29 -3.43
CA GLN A 177 -16.93 -4.27 -2.53
C GLN A 177 -15.47 -3.91 -2.82
N PRO A 178 -15.11 -2.62 -2.87
CA PRO A 178 -13.72 -2.23 -2.98
C PRO A 178 -12.94 -2.59 -1.70
N SER A 179 -11.66 -2.88 -1.86
CA SER A 179 -10.76 -3.16 -0.74
C SER A 179 -10.21 -1.88 -0.07
N GLY A 180 -10.35 -0.72 -0.72
CA GLY A 180 -9.90 0.57 -0.19
C GLY A 180 -10.83 1.73 -0.60
N ARG A 181 -11.14 2.63 0.36
CA ARG A 181 -11.90 3.86 0.10
C ARG A 181 -11.00 4.94 -0.47
N VAL A 182 -11.58 5.98 -1.05
CA VAL A 182 -10.83 7.17 -1.49
C VAL A 182 -10.21 7.86 -0.27
N HIS A 183 -8.89 7.98 -0.28
CA HIS A 183 -8.10 8.65 0.76
C HIS A 183 -6.71 9.02 0.22
N CYS A 184 -6.03 9.88 0.94
CA CYS A 184 -4.58 9.99 0.93
C CYS A 184 -4.03 9.60 2.31
N ASP A 185 -2.78 9.18 2.40
CA ASP A 185 -2.23 8.68 3.67
C ASP A 185 -2.11 9.78 4.73
N ALA A 186 -2.04 11.06 4.32
CA ALA A 186 -2.13 12.21 5.23
C ALA A 186 -3.44 12.21 6.05
N ASP A 187 -4.54 11.65 5.53
CA ASP A 187 -5.80 11.49 6.26
C ASP A 187 -5.63 10.65 7.56
N TYR A 188 -4.56 9.85 7.65
CA TYR A 188 -4.24 8.98 8.79
C TYR A 188 -3.03 9.46 9.61
N GLY A 189 -2.52 10.67 9.32
CA GLY A 189 -1.43 11.29 10.07
C GLY A 189 -0.04 10.80 9.67
N HIS A 190 0.11 10.23 8.49
CA HIS A 190 1.39 9.90 7.92
C HIS A 190 2.19 11.15 7.55
N SER A 191 3.53 11.05 7.57
CA SER A 191 4.44 12.14 7.21
C SER A 191 4.32 12.51 5.73
N SER A 192 4.37 13.81 5.43
CA SER A 192 4.33 14.35 4.07
C SER A 192 5.50 13.94 3.18
N ALA A 193 6.64 13.60 3.79
CA ALA A 193 7.82 13.14 3.05
C ALA A 193 7.80 11.62 2.76
N GLU A 194 6.77 10.90 3.21
CA GLU A 194 6.60 9.49 2.88
C GLU A 194 6.24 9.30 1.42
N VAL A 195 6.83 8.28 0.83
CA VAL A 195 6.47 7.73 -0.48
C VAL A 195 6.06 6.27 -0.34
N ASN A 196 5.13 5.84 -1.17
CA ASN A 196 4.60 4.49 -1.17
C ASN A 196 5.27 3.65 -2.24
N PHE A 197 5.62 2.42 -1.88
CA PHE A 197 6.06 1.38 -2.82
C PHE A 197 4.99 0.29 -2.80
N TRP A 198 4.35 0.07 -3.95
CA TRP A 198 3.29 -0.91 -4.10
C TRP A 198 3.72 -2.03 -5.03
N ILE A 199 3.64 -3.27 -4.55
CA ILE A 199 4.18 -4.47 -5.21
C ILE A 199 3.04 -5.45 -5.45
N PRO A 200 2.64 -5.74 -6.70
CA PRO A 200 1.72 -6.81 -6.99
C PRO A 200 2.41 -8.16 -6.81
N LEU A 201 1.68 -9.11 -6.25
CA LEU A 201 2.10 -10.50 -6.10
C LEU A 201 1.27 -11.43 -7.01
N SER A 202 0.10 -11.00 -7.48
CA SER A 202 -0.58 -11.61 -8.61
C SER A 202 0.18 -11.31 -9.90
N SER A 203 0.13 -12.22 -10.88
CA SER A 203 0.96 -12.13 -12.09
C SER A 203 0.76 -10.84 -12.87
N GLU A 204 -0.49 -10.39 -13.01
CA GLU A 204 -0.85 -9.15 -13.66
C GLU A 204 -1.99 -8.46 -12.91
N VAL A 205 -1.90 -7.15 -12.79
CA VAL A 205 -2.95 -6.32 -12.21
C VAL A 205 -3.17 -5.08 -13.06
N GLY A 206 -4.44 -4.71 -13.22
CA GLY A 206 -4.86 -3.58 -14.02
C GLY A 206 -6.37 -3.38 -13.97
N GLY A 207 -6.85 -2.23 -14.40
CA GLY A 207 -8.29 -1.96 -14.38
C GLY A 207 -8.90 -2.14 -12.99
N THR A 208 -10.00 -2.90 -12.89
CA THR A 208 -10.81 -2.98 -11.65
C THR A 208 -10.19 -3.81 -10.53
N ASN A 209 -9.19 -4.66 -10.78
CA ASN A 209 -8.48 -5.34 -9.70
C ASN A 209 -7.28 -4.54 -9.16
N SER A 210 -6.96 -3.39 -9.75
CA SER A 210 -5.81 -2.57 -9.39
C SER A 210 -6.13 -1.45 -8.39
N LEU A 211 -5.13 -0.66 -8.07
CA LEU A 211 -5.21 0.58 -7.32
C LEU A 211 -5.33 1.76 -8.29
N TYR A 212 -6.30 2.63 -8.06
CA TYR A 212 -6.46 3.91 -8.78
C TYR A 212 -5.80 5.03 -7.99
N CYS A 213 -5.02 5.86 -8.68
CA CYS A 213 -4.33 6.98 -8.06
C CYS A 213 -4.37 8.21 -8.95
N GLU A 214 -4.36 9.40 -8.35
CA GLU A 214 -4.10 10.66 -9.05
C GLU A 214 -2.64 10.73 -9.52
N SER A 215 -2.38 11.39 -10.64
CA SER A 215 -1.00 11.64 -11.11
C SER A 215 -0.27 12.66 -10.26
N SER A 216 -1.01 13.59 -9.63
CA SER A 216 -0.53 14.61 -8.71
C SER A 216 -1.63 15.03 -7.75
N PRO A 217 -1.29 15.61 -6.58
CA PRO A 217 -2.29 15.98 -5.58
C PRO A 217 -3.40 16.88 -6.14
N GLY A 218 -4.64 16.41 -6.00
CA GLY A 218 -5.84 17.14 -6.41
C GLY A 218 -6.08 17.25 -7.91
N SER A 219 -5.37 16.48 -8.75
CA SER A 219 -5.59 16.50 -10.22
C SER A 219 -6.91 15.84 -10.63
N GLY A 220 -7.40 14.88 -9.88
CA GLY A 220 -8.66 14.16 -10.16
C GLY A 220 -8.60 13.24 -11.38
N ASP A 221 -7.44 13.00 -11.95
CA ASP A 221 -7.18 12.26 -13.19
C ASP A 221 -6.90 10.76 -12.95
N TYR A 222 -7.61 10.16 -12.03
CA TYR A 222 -7.39 8.80 -11.55
C TYR A 222 -7.18 7.77 -12.66
N THR A 223 -6.04 7.07 -12.58
CA THR A 223 -5.70 5.93 -13.44
C THR A 223 -5.37 4.70 -12.60
N SER A 224 -5.64 3.50 -13.12
CA SER A 224 -5.21 2.26 -12.50
C SER A 224 -3.71 2.05 -12.71
N PHE A 225 -3.05 1.40 -11.76
CA PHE A 225 -1.70 0.88 -11.99
C PHE A 225 -1.80 -0.40 -12.82
N ASP A 226 -1.33 -0.35 -14.05
CA ASP A 226 -1.29 -1.50 -14.95
C ASP A 226 0.13 -2.07 -14.94
N ILE A 227 0.39 -3.01 -14.04
CA ILE A 227 1.71 -3.61 -13.79
C ILE A 227 1.61 -5.10 -13.48
N LYS A 228 2.75 -5.77 -13.46
CA LYS A 228 2.87 -7.20 -13.20
C LYS A 228 3.85 -7.51 -12.09
N TYR A 229 3.84 -8.74 -11.60
CA TYR A 229 4.86 -9.23 -10.69
C TYR A 229 6.27 -9.04 -11.29
N GLY A 230 7.20 -8.57 -10.49
CA GLY A 230 8.52 -8.09 -10.91
C GLY A 230 8.61 -6.58 -11.08
N GLU A 231 7.50 -5.87 -10.88
CA GLU A 231 7.43 -4.41 -10.93
C GLU A 231 6.92 -3.82 -9.61
N ILE A 232 7.41 -2.64 -9.27
CA ILE A 232 7.03 -1.87 -8.08
C ILE A 232 6.58 -0.50 -8.56
N VAL A 233 5.42 -0.03 -8.12
CA VAL A 233 5.03 1.38 -8.31
C VAL A 233 5.48 2.18 -7.09
N CYS A 234 6.33 3.19 -7.34
CA CYS A 234 6.58 4.28 -6.40
C CYS A 234 5.59 5.42 -6.69
N PHE A 235 4.93 5.95 -5.67
CA PHE A 235 3.98 7.06 -5.82
C PHE A 235 3.83 7.84 -4.51
N TRP A 236 3.38 9.08 -4.59
CA TRP A 236 3.21 9.93 -3.42
C TRP A 236 1.81 9.77 -2.80
N GLY A 237 1.53 8.58 -2.25
CA GLY A 237 0.24 8.24 -1.65
C GLY A 237 -0.12 9.08 -0.43
N ASN A 238 0.86 9.77 0.17
CA ASN A 238 0.59 10.72 1.25
C ASN A 238 -0.31 11.89 0.79
N GLN A 239 -0.13 12.40 -0.42
CA GLN A 239 -0.86 13.55 -0.93
C GLN A 239 -1.78 13.23 -2.12
N CYS A 240 -1.46 12.21 -2.91
CA CYS A 240 -2.31 11.76 -4.02
C CYS A 240 -3.45 10.89 -3.49
N ASN A 241 -4.70 11.27 -3.78
CA ASN A 241 -5.82 10.43 -3.46
C ASN A 241 -5.74 9.12 -4.25
N HIS A 242 -6.01 8.02 -3.55
CA HIS A 242 -6.04 6.70 -4.17
C HIS A 242 -7.15 5.82 -3.59
N TYR A 243 -7.61 4.85 -4.38
CA TYR A 243 -8.74 3.98 -4.00
C TYR A 243 -8.79 2.73 -4.85
N THR A 244 -9.67 1.79 -4.47
CA THR A 244 -10.03 0.64 -5.29
C THR A 244 -11.51 0.69 -5.63
N VAL A 245 -11.88 -0.02 -6.69
CA VAL A 245 -13.28 -0.23 -7.11
C VAL A 245 -13.66 -1.69 -6.89
N PRO A 246 -14.93 -2.10 -7.01
CA PRO A 246 -15.29 -3.51 -7.07
C PRO A 246 -14.46 -4.26 -8.11
N ASN A 247 -13.88 -5.39 -7.74
CA ASN A 247 -13.10 -6.21 -8.65
C ASN A 247 -14.05 -7.01 -9.56
N THR A 248 -14.18 -6.59 -10.81
CA THR A 248 -15.04 -7.25 -11.80
C THR A 248 -14.27 -8.24 -12.68
N THR A 249 -12.98 -8.46 -12.38
CA THR A 249 -12.16 -9.45 -13.10
C THR A 249 -12.30 -10.84 -12.47
N ASP A 250 -11.79 -11.84 -13.14
CA ASP A 250 -11.64 -13.19 -12.67
C ASP A 250 -10.30 -13.45 -11.93
N VAL A 251 -9.54 -12.41 -11.65
CA VAL A 251 -8.25 -12.48 -10.98
C VAL A 251 -8.29 -11.79 -9.62
N THR A 252 -7.99 -12.51 -8.56
CA THR A 252 -7.74 -11.93 -7.23
C THR A 252 -6.43 -11.15 -7.25
N ARG A 253 -6.46 -9.89 -6.87
CA ARG A 253 -5.23 -9.15 -6.63
C ARG A 253 -4.70 -9.42 -5.24
N VAL A 254 -3.48 -9.91 -5.19
CA VAL A 254 -2.65 -9.95 -3.99
C VAL A 254 -1.52 -8.94 -4.16
N SER A 255 -1.31 -8.09 -3.17
CA SER A 255 -0.25 -7.09 -3.19
C SER A 255 0.21 -6.73 -1.79
N VAL A 256 1.40 -6.18 -1.68
CA VAL A 256 1.88 -5.52 -0.48
C VAL A 256 2.19 -4.06 -0.79
N ASP A 257 1.95 -3.17 0.17
CA ASP A 257 2.35 -1.77 0.11
C ASP A 257 3.15 -1.42 1.36
N LEU A 258 4.18 -0.63 1.16
CA LEU A 258 5.02 -0.13 2.23
C LEU A 258 5.30 1.36 2.04
N ARG A 259 5.54 2.01 3.15
CA ARG A 259 5.89 3.42 3.19
C ARG A 259 7.35 3.58 3.53
N VAL A 260 8.00 4.48 2.82
CA VAL A 260 9.40 4.81 3.02
C VAL A 260 9.55 6.31 3.13
N LEU A 261 10.39 6.73 4.05
CA LEU A 261 10.68 8.12 4.34
C LEU A 261 12.20 8.33 4.28
N PRO A 262 12.71 9.28 3.50
CA PRO A 262 14.12 9.67 3.58
C PRO A 262 14.49 10.02 5.02
N ARG A 263 15.55 9.42 5.57
CA ARG A 263 15.93 9.61 6.99
C ARG A 263 16.23 11.07 7.33
N SER A 264 16.80 11.80 6.39
CA SER A 264 17.11 13.23 6.57
C SER A 264 15.87 14.09 6.81
N LEU A 265 14.71 13.65 6.34
CA LEU A 265 13.43 14.36 6.49
C LEU A 265 12.60 13.86 7.68
N TYR A 266 12.98 12.73 8.31
CA TYR A 266 12.19 12.12 9.36
C TYR A 266 11.94 13.05 10.56
N ASP A 267 12.99 13.68 11.07
CA ASP A 267 12.90 14.50 12.30
C ASP A 267 12.05 15.78 12.11
N LEU A 268 11.83 16.20 10.86
CA LEU A 268 11.13 17.42 10.49
C LEU A 268 9.66 17.17 10.14
N THR A 269 9.38 16.02 9.54
CA THR A 269 8.08 15.70 8.98
C THR A 269 7.40 14.52 9.69
N ALA A 270 8.10 13.89 10.63
CA ALA A 270 7.55 12.80 11.42
C ALA A 270 6.30 13.26 12.18
N SER A 271 5.25 12.47 12.07
CA SER A 271 4.06 12.69 12.90
C SER A 271 4.47 12.71 14.38
N PRO A 272 3.96 13.64 15.18
CA PRO A 272 4.17 13.64 16.63
C PRO A 272 3.58 12.41 17.33
N SER A 273 2.87 11.57 16.61
CA SER A 273 2.34 10.30 17.10
C SER A 273 3.47 9.31 17.36
N SER A 274 3.57 8.79 18.58
CA SER A 274 4.49 7.69 18.91
C SER A 274 4.27 6.43 18.07
N HIS A 275 3.12 6.31 17.40
CA HIS A 275 2.81 5.19 16.52
C HIS A 275 3.80 5.10 15.35
N PHE A 276 4.21 6.24 14.77
CA PHE A 276 5.13 6.31 13.63
C PHE A 276 6.60 6.46 14.02
N ALA A 277 6.97 6.05 15.23
CA ALA A 277 8.35 6.12 15.70
C ALA A 277 9.23 5.06 15.05
N ILE A 278 10.54 5.38 14.90
CA ILE A 278 11.59 4.39 14.62
C ILE A 278 11.67 3.40 15.80
N GLY A 279 11.78 2.10 15.50
CA GLY A 279 11.68 1.03 16.50
C GLY A 279 10.26 0.53 16.74
N GLY A 280 9.24 1.29 16.28
CA GLY A 280 7.83 0.91 16.24
C GLY A 280 7.38 0.59 14.82
N PHE A 281 6.62 1.51 14.21
CA PHE A 281 6.14 1.39 12.83
C PHE A 281 7.27 1.39 11.81
N PHE A 282 8.30 2.25 12.01
CA PHE A 282 9.46 2.33 11.14
C PHE A 282 10.66 1.56 11.69
N GLY A 283 11.39 0.88 10.79
CA GLY A 283 12.80 0.54 10.92
C GLY A 283 13.66 1.64 10.29
N HIS A 284 14.94 1.64 10.58
CA HIS A 284 15.93 2.52 9.95
C HIS A 284 17.01 1.67 9.29
N MET A 285 17.23 1.88 7.99
CA MET A 285 18.27 1.22 7.20
C MET A 285 19.21 2.26 6.62
N TYR A 286 20.51 2.05 6.77
CA TYR A 286 21.55 2.95 6.24
C TYR A 286 22.85 2.19 5.97
N ARG A 287 23.76 2.79 5.21
CA ARG A 287 25.14 2.28 5.07
C ARG A 287 26.05 2.99 6.07
N ASP A 288 26.86 2.20 6.78
CA ASP A 288 27.90 2.70 7.67
C ASP A 288 29.12 3.22 6.87
N GLU A 289 30.15 3.70 7.57
CA GLU A 289 31.36 4.25 6.96
C GLU A 289 32.14 3.22 6.12
N ASP A 290 32.00 1.94 6.44
CA ASP A 290 32.60 0.82 5.71
C ASP A 290 31.73 0.33 4.54
N GLY A 291 30.53 0.91 4.34
CA GLY A 291 29.57 0.56 3.30
C GLY A 291 28.64 -0.61 3.65
N ASN A 292 28.73 -1.17 4.85
CA ASN A 292 27.85 -2.23 5.29
C ASN A 292 26.46 -1.70 5.60
N VAL A 293 25.42 -2.48 5.27
CA VAL A 293 24.05 -2.13 5.61
C VAL A 293 23.76 -2.43 7.07
N VAL A 294 23.25 -1.44 7.76
CA VAL A 294 22.80 -1.50 9.15
C VAL A 294 21.30 -1.29 9.21
N VAL A 295 20.61 -2.18 9.94
CA VAL A 295 19.15 -2.10 10.20
C VAL A 295 18.93 -1.97 11.71
N LYS A 296 18.10 -0.98 12.10
CA LYS A 296 17.73 -0.70 13.51
C LYS A 296 16.23 -0.67 13.72
#